data_3a2c3127f7855c9b108d06c30c62971e
#
_entry.id   3a2c3127f7855c9b108d06c30c62971e
#
_cell.length_a   1.000
_cell.length_b   1.000
_cell.length_c   1.000
_cell.angle_alpha   90.00
_cell.angle_beta   90.00
_cell.angle_gamma   90.00
#
_symmetry.space_group_name_H-M   'P 1'
#
loop_
_entity.id
_entity.type
_entity.pdbx_description
1 polymer ?
#
loop_
_entity_poly.entity_id
_entity_poly.type
_entity_poly.pdbx_seq_one_letter_code
_entity_poly.pdbx_strand_id
1 'polypeptide(L)'
;MTDLVLVNANVLTMDPNRPRATAVAIAQGRITALDEVPAGTANVVDLRGATVLPGFHDAHNHMIWFGMSLGEVDIGSPPAGSLDELYAAIARRAETTAPG
;
A
#
# COMPACT_ATOMS: atom_id res chain seq x y z
N MET A 1 -13.85 -0.75 26.95
CA MET A 1 -14.23 -2.05 26.34
C MET A 1 -13.42 -2.18 25.05
N THR A 2 -12.79 -3.29 24.81
CA THR A 2 -12.01 -3.53 23.58
C THR A 2 -12.97 -3.89 22.45
N ASP A 3 -12.88 -3.18 21.32
CA ASP A 3 -13.84 -3.33 20.22
C ASP A 3 -13.41 -4.45 19.26
N LEU A 4 -12.09 -4.62 19.08
CA LEU A 4 -11.51 -5.58 18.15
C LEU A 4 -10.12 -6.04 18.65
N VAL A 5 -9.84 -7.32 18.50
CA VAL A 5 -8.47 -7.85 18.63
C VAL A 5 -8.11 -8.63 17.37
N LEU A 6 -6.98 -8.31 16.79
CA LEU A 6 -6.33 -9.07 15.72
C LEU A 6 -5.33 -10.02 16.37
N VAL A 7 -5.40 -11.32 16.06
CA VAL A 7 -4.51 -12.33 16.62
C VAL A 7 -3.81 -13.13 15.51
N ASN A 8 -2.79 -13.88 15.87
CA ASN A 8 -2.00 -14.68 14.94
C ASN A 8 -1.47 -13.85 13.76
N ALA A 9 -1.01 -12.64 14.03
CA ALA A 9 -0.50 -11.70 13.06
C ALA A 9 1.03 -11.62 13.09
N ASN A 10 1.63 -11.19 11.98
CA ASN A 10 3.00 -10.71 11.93
C ASN A 10 2.96 -9.19 11.94
N VAL A 11 2.90 -8.59 13.13
CA VAL A 11 2.76 -7.14 13.30
C VAL A 11 4.11 -6.46 13.20
N LEU A 12 4.25 -5.52 12.28
CA LEU A 12 5.37 -4.59 12.17
C LEU A 12 4.97 -3.28 12.83
N THR A 13 5.45 -3.04 14.04
CA THR A 13 4.96 -1.90 14.85
C THR A 13 5.54 -0.56 14.45
N MET A 14 6.67 -0.55 13.74
CA MET A 14 7.52 0.63 13.46
C MET A 14 8.08 1.30 14.71
N ASP A 15 7.92 0.69 15.90
CA ASP A 15 8.58 1.10 17.12
C ASP A 15 9.92 0.37 17.26
N PRO A 16 11.07 1.07 17.30
CA PRO A 16 12.38 0.44 17.43
C PRO A 16 12.57 -0.31 18.73
N ASN A 17 11.84 0.03 19.80
CA ASN A 17 11.91 -0.66 21.08
C ASN A 17 11.06 -1.95 21.12
N ARG A 18 10.07 -2.06 20.23
CA ARG A 18 9.21 -3.23 20.13
C ARG A 18 8.83 -3.47 18.66
N PRO A 19 9.76 -3.86 17.80
CA PRO A 19 9.58 -3.87 16.34
C PRO A 19 8.56 -4.92 15.86
N ARG A 20 8.23 -5.91 16.67
CA ARG A 20 7.30 -6.99 16.34
C ARG A 20 6.28 -7.24 17.42
N ALA A 21 5.10 -7.68 17.01
CA ALA A 21 4.05 -8.21 17.85
C ALA A 21 3.25 -9.28 17.09
N THR A 22 2.42 -10.04 17.79
CA THR A 22 1.59 -11.12 17.23
C THR A 22 0.10 -10.82 17.35
N ALA A 23 -0.26 -9.84 18.18
CA ALA A 23 -1.64 -9.40 18.35
C ALA A 23 -1.73 -7.88 18.54
N VAL A 24 -2.89 -7.32 18.15
CA VAL A 24 -3.22 -5.90 18.29
C VAL A 24 -4.61 -5.77 18.86
N ALA A 25 -4.76 -5.10 20.01
CA ALA A 25 -6.04 -4.75 20.60
C ALA A 25 -6.41 -3.31 20.25
N ILE A 26 -7.66 -3.09 19.85
CA ILE A 26 -8.19 -1.82 19.38
C ILE A 26 -9.44 -1.47 20.19
N ALA A 27 -9.50 -0.23 20.65
CA ALA A 27 -10.68 0.33 21.29
C ALA A 27 -10.86 1.80 20.88
N GLN A 28 -12.08 2.18 20.54
CA GLN A 28 -12.43 3.55 20.14
C GLN A 28 -11.52 4.10 19.01
N GLY A 29 -11.21 3.25 18.02
CA GLY A 29 -10.36 3.60 16.88
C GLY A 29 -8.86 3.79 17.21
N ARG A 30 -8.41 3.34 18.40
CA ARG A 30 -7.01 3.44 18.84
C ARG A 30 -6.46 2.07 19.20
N ILE A 31 -5.18 1.87 18.94
CA ILE A 31 -4.42 0.71 19.43
C ILE A 31 -4.23 0.90 20.95
N THR A 32 -4.67 -0.07 21.75
CA THR A 32 -4.62 -0.01 23.21
C THR A 32 -3.65 -1.01 23.83
N ALA A 33 -3.36 -2.10 23.12
CA ALA A 33 -2.38 -3.09 23.59
C ALA A 33 -1.78 -3.86 22.38
N LEU A 34 -0.59 -4.41 22.62
CA LEU A 34 0.08 -5.34 21.71
C LEU A 34 0.34 -6.66 22.47
N ASP A 35 0.15 -7.80 21.79
CA ASP A 35 0.32 -9.16 22.31
C ASP A 35 -0.60 -9.52 23.52
N GLU A 36 -1.64 -8.73 23.72
CA GLU A 36 -2.64 -8.97 24.75
C GLU A 36 -4.03 -9.16 24.13
N VAL A 37 -4.76 -10.11 24.67
CA VAL A 37 -6.19 -10.32 24.33
C VAL A 37 -7.00 -10.00 25.59
N PRO A 38 -7.51 -8.77 25.73
CA PRO A 38 -8.27 -8.38 26.91
C PRO A 38 -9.52 -9.24 27.08
N ALA A 39 -9.81 -9.63 28.32
CA ALA A 39 -11.01 -10.40 28.66
C ALA A 39 -12.27 -9.63 28.25
N GLY A 40 -13.26 -10.34 27.71
CA GLY A 40 -14.52 -9.73 27.29
C GLY A 40 -14.47 -9.01 25.95
N THR A 41 -13.41 -9.22 25.13
CA THR A 41 -13.36 -8.72 23.75
C THR A 41 -14.47 -9.35 22.92
N ALA A 42 -15.32 -8.51 22.30
CA ALA A 42 -16.45 -8.97 21.50
C ALA A 42 -16.03 -9.55 20.15
N ASN A 43 -14.99 -8.97 19.52
CA ASN A 43 -14.54 -9.36 18.20
C ASN A 43 -13.06 -9.76 18.23
N VAL A 44 -12.77 -11.01 17.89
CA VAL A 44 -11.42 -11.52 17.72
C VAL A 44 -11.29 -12.04 16.29
N VAL A 45 -10.31 -11.51 15.54
CA VAL A 45 -10.05 -11.90 14.16
C VAL A 45 -8.69 -12.60 14.09
N ASP A 46 -8.70 -13.85 13.66
CA ASP A 46 -7.49 -14.63 13.40
C ASP A 46 -6.93 -14.28 12.00
N LEU A 47 -5.76 -13.68 11.95
CA LEU A 47 -5.10 -13.26 10.71
C LEU A 47 -4.24 -14.35 10.07
N ARG A 48 -4.09 -15.52 10.70
CA ARG A 48 -3.38 -16.69 10.16
C ARG A 48 -1.98 -16.38 9.62
N GLY A 49 -1.25 -15.55 10.32
CA GLY A 49 0.11 -15.15 9.96
C GLY A 49 0.19 -13.97 8.98
N ALA A 50 -0.91 -13.35 8.60
CA ALA A 50 -0.88 -12.17 7.75
C ALA A 50 -0.10 -11.02 8.39
N THR A 51 0.58 -10.23 7.56
CA THR A 51 1.36 -9.08 8.02
C THR A 51 0.44 -7.89 8.27
N VAL A 52 0.60 -7.27 9.42
CA VAL A 52 -0.07 -6.02 9.83
C VAL A 52 0.97 -4.94 10.03
N LEU A 53 0.73 -3.78 9.47
CA LEU A 53 1.58 -2.59 9.62
C LEU A 53 0.69 -1.35 9.69
N PRO A 54 1.22 -0.22 10.21
CA PRO A 54 0.50 1.05 10.18
C PRO A 54 0.12 1.44 8.76
N GLY A 55 -0.98 2.16 8.61
CA GLY A 55 -1.40 2.70 7.33
C GLY A 55 -0.29 3.58 6.72
N PHE A 56 -0.14 3.51 5.41
CA PHE A 56 0.84 4.34 4.72
C PHE A 56 0.42 5.80 4.72
N HIS A 57 1.38 6.66 5.03
CA HIS A 57 1.24 8.11 4.97
C HIS A 57 2.34 8.67 4.07
N ASP A 58 1.98 8.99 2.84
CA ASP A 58 2.88 9.60 1.87
C ASP A 58 2.66 11.11 1.85
N ALA A 59 3.54 11.84 2.54
CA ALA A 59 3.48 13.29 2.66
C ALA A 59 4.00 14.02 1.41
N HIS A 60 4.64 13.32 0.47
CA HIS A 60 5.13 13.88 -0.78
C HIS A 60 4.94 12.86 -1.91
N ASN A 61 3.93 13.05 -2.71
CA ASN A 61 3.62 12.14 -3.81
C ASN A 61 3.31 12.91 -5.11
N HIS A 62 3.40 12.19 -6.21
CA HIS A 62 3.16 12.70 -7.55
C HIS A 62 1.98 11.99 -8.24
N MET A 63 0.90 11.70 -7.50
CA MET A 63 -0.24 10.95 -8.02
C MET A 63 -0.88 11.60 -9.26
N ILE A 64 -0.97 12.93 -9.29
CA ILE A 64 -1.51 13.67 -10.44
C ILE A 64 -0.60 13.49 -11.65
N TRP A 65 0.72 13.67 -11.49
CA TRP A 65 1.69 13.46 -12.55
C TRP A 65 1.68 12.02 -13.05
N PHE A 66 1.65 11.05 -12.14
CA PHE A 66 1.54 9.64 -12.48
C PHE A 66 0.24 9.36 -13.25
N GLY A 67 -0.90 9.88 -12.80
CA GLY A 67 -2.18 9.73 -13.48
C GLY A 67 -2.16 10.31 -14.91
N MET A 68 -1.51 11.44 -15.11
CA MET A 68 -1.33 12.04 -16.44
C MET A 68 -0.43 11.17 -17.33
N SER A 69 0.68 10.66 -16.79
CA SER A 69 1.63 9.83 -17.55
C SER A 69 1.02 8.54 -18.07
N LEU A 70 -0.03 8.00 -17.43
CA LEU A 70 -0.74 6.81 -17.93
C LEU A 70 -1.44 7.05 -19.28
N GLY A 71 -1.73 8.30 -19.61
CA GLY A 71 -2.28 8.71 -20.90
C GLY A 71 -1.23 9.03 -21.96
N GLU A 72 0.03 9.12 -21.59
CA GLU A 72 1.14 9.50 -22.47
C GLU A 72 1.82 8.29 -23.12
N VAL A 73 2.77 8.56 -24.01
CA VAL A 73 3.65 7.52 -24.59
C VAL A 73 4.82 7.34 -23.63
N ASP A 74 4.91 6.17 -22.99
CA ASP A 74 6.06 5.85 -22.16
C ASP A 74 7.28 5.55 -23.06
N ILE A 75 8.26 6.41 -23.01
CA ILE A 75 9.54 6.30 -23.72
C ILE A 75 10.72 6.10 -22.76
N GLY A 76 10.43 6.03 -21.47
CA GLY A 76 11.44 5.98 -20.42
C GLY A 76 11.58 4.62 -19.73
N SER A 77 10.64 3.67 -19.94
CA SER A 77 10.65 2.39 -19.22
C SER A 77 10.15 1.20 -20.07
N PRO A 78 11.04 0.44 -20.73
CA PRO A 78 12.49 0.69 -20.89
C PRO A 78 12.78 1.94 -21.75
N PRO A 79 13.91 2.61 -21.53
CA PRO A 79 14.22 3.81 -22.30
C PRO A 79 14.36 3.46 -23.79
N ALA A 80 13.83 4.32 -24.66
CA ALA A 80 14.07 4.24 -26.09
C ALA A 80 15.56 4.45 -26.35
N GLY A 81 16.21 3.43 -26.94
CA GLY A 81 17.66 3.45 -27.22
C GLY A 81 18.04 4.23 -28.49
N SER A 82 17.04 4.61 -29.31
CA SER A 82 17.23 5.31 -30.57
C SER A 82 16.02 6.17 -30.95
N LEU A 83 16.22 7.10 -31.88
CA LEU A 83 15.12 7.89 -32.45
C LEU A 83 14.10 7.01 -33.19
N ASP A 84 14.54 5.94 -33.83
CA ASP A 84 13.64 5.04 -34.53
C ASP A 84 12.71 4.31 -33.58
N GLU A 85 13.22 3.88 -32.43
CA GLU A 85 12.38 3.28 -31.36
C GLU A 85 11.38 4.30 -30.77
N LEU A 86 11.81 5.53 -30.58
CA LEU A 86 10.95 6.62 -30.16
C LEU A 86 9.80 6.84 -31.15
N TYR A 87 10.11 6.99 -32.44
CA TYR A 87 9.10 7.18 -33.48
C TYR A 87 8.17 5.98 -33.60
N ALA A 88 8.69 4.76 -33.48
CA ALA A 88 7.88 3.56 -33.47
C ALA A 88 6.91 3.50 -32.28
N ALA A 89 7.32 3.95 -31.09
CA ALA A 89 6.45 4.02 -29.93
C ALA A 89 5.32 5.03 -30.13
N ILE A 90 5.62 6.21 -30.68
CA ILE A 90 4.62 7.25 -30.99
C ILE A 90 3.65 6.73 -32.06
N ALA A 91 4.13 6.10 -33.12
CA ALA A 91 3.29 5.54 -34.19
C ALA A 91 2.30 4.51 -33.65
N ARG A 92 2.76 3.56 -32.85
CA ARG A 92 1.87 2.56 -32.20
C ARG A 92 0.78 3.21 -31.36
N ARG A 93 1.12 4.28 -30.62
CA ARG A 93 0.12 4.99 -29.83
C ARG A 93 -0.89 5.70 -30.71
N ALA A 94 -0.45 6.31 -31.79
CA ALA A 94 -1.31 7.02 -32.74
C ALA A 94 -2.36 6.09 -33.40
N GLU A 95 -2.00 4.83 -33.67
CA GLU A 95 -2.94 3.83 -34.24
C GLU A 95 -4.13 3.53 -33.33
N THR A 96 -3.96 3.67 -32.01
CA THR A 96 -4.98 3.36 -31.00
C THR A 96 -5.64 4.58 -30.39
N THR A 97 -5.23 5.78 -30.77
CA THR A 97 -5.76 7.05 -30.27
C THR A 97 -6.81 7.61 -31.23
N ALA A 98 -7.99 7.94 -30.71
CA ALA A 98 -9.01 8.59 -31.50
C ALA A 98 -8.52 9.95 -31.99
N PRO A 99 -8.91 10.38 -33.21
CA PRO A 99 -8.65 11.74 -33.66
C PRO A 99 -9.21 12.77 -32.69
N GLY A 100 -8.41 13.74 -32.27
CA GLY A 100 -8.81 14.84 -31.38
C GLY A 100 -9.43 16.01 -32.14
#